data_882ee78ab054c49ba89c2931676077fe
#
_entry.id   882ee78ab054c49ba89c2931676077fe
#
_cell.length_a   1.000
_cell.length_b   1.000
_cell.length_c   1.000
_cell.angle_alpha   90.00
_cell.angle_beta   90.00
_cell.angle_gamma   90.00
#
_symmetry.space_group_name_H-M   'P 1'
#
loop_
_entity.id
_entity.type
_entity.pdbx_description
1 polymer ?
#
loop_
_entity_poly.entity_id
_entity_poly.type
_entity_poly.pdbx_seq_one_letter_code
_entity_poly.pdbx_strand_id
1 'polypeptide(L)' 'MITLSKSDVTEELSFKGLSTDTKPTVKFNDLKIVNGSTFFEMDTQDVYFYDGGSDSWLDQP' A
#
# COMPACT_ATOMS: atom_id res chain seq x y z
N MET A 1 8.84 9.27 3.49
CA MET A 1 9.16 8.74 2.14
C MET A 1 8.58 7.35 1.97
N ILE A 2 7.93 7.09 0.85
CA ILE A 2 7.30 5.80 0.60
C ILE A 2 8.26 4.90 -0.17
N THR A 3 8.47 3.69 0.33
CA THR A 3 9.28 2.68 -0.32
C THR A 3 8.36 1.60 -0.87
N LEU A 4 8.60 1.16 -2.09
CA LEU A 4 7.80 0.14 -2.75
C LEU A 4 8.63 -1.12 -2.98
N SER A 5 8.03 -2.27 -2.64
CA SER A 5 8.53 -3.58 -3.04
C SER A 5 7.43 -4.29 -3.82
N LYS A 6 7.78 -4.90 -4.95
CA LYS A 6 6.80 -5.59 -5.80
C LYS A 6 7.09 -7.07 -5.81
N SER A 7 6.04 -7.87 -5.67
CA SER A 7 6.14 -9.32 -5.81
C SER A 7 6.13 -9.70 -7.30
N ASP A 8 7.06 -10.55 -7.72
CA ASP A 8 7.11 -11.05 -9.10
C ASP A 8 6.06 -12.13 -9.35
N VAL A 9 5.44 -12.66 -8.29
CA VAL A 9 4.53 -13.79 -8.40
C VAL A 9 3.07 -13.34 -8.43
N THR A 10 2.69 -12.37 -7.59
CA THR A 10 1.29 -12.01 -7.38
C THR A 10 0.92 -10.62 -7.89
N GLU A 11 1.89 -9.82 -8.28
CA GLU A 11 1.71 -8.42 -8.67
C GLU A 11 1.21 -7.53 -7.53
N GLU A 12 1.06 -8.07 -6.33
CA GLU A 12 0.72 -7.26 -5.16
C GLU A 12 1.89 -6.36 -4.79
N LEU A 13 1.57 -5.12 -4.43
CA LEU A 13 2.58 -4.14 -4.09
C LEU A 13 2.69 -4.02 -2.57
N SER A 14 3.93 -3.96 -2.07
CA SER A 14 4.20 -3.74 -0.66
C SER A 14 4.83 -2.37 -0.48
N PHE A 15 4.10 -1.47 0.18
CA PHE A 15 4.59 -0.12 0.46
C PHE A 15 5.04 -0.02 1.91
N LYS A 16 6.04 0.82 2.15
CA LYS A 16 6.46 1.19 3.49
C LYS A 16 6.61 2.70 3.54
N GLY A 17 6.10 3.31 4.58
CA GLY A 17 6.18 4.75 4.75
C GLY A 17 5.82 5.17 6.16
N LEU A 18 5.55 6.45 6.33
CA LEU A 18 5.19 7.02 7.62
C LEU A 18 3.72 7.39 7.63
N SER A 19 3.15 7.57 8.83
CA SER A 19 1.75 7.97 8.96
C SER A 19 1.49 9.35 8.34
N THR A 20 2.52 10.17 8.21
CA THR A 20 2.42 11.48 7.58
C THR A 20 2.49 11.42 6.06
N ASP A 21 2.88 10.30 5.49
CA ASP A 21 2.93 10.13 4.03
C ASP A 21 1.53 9.90 3.49
N THR A 22 1.22 10.54 2.36
CA THR A 22 -0.05 10.30 1.68
C THR A 22 0.01 8.96 0.98
N LYS A 23 -0.88 8.04 1.35
CA LYS A 23 -0.92 6.72 0.74
C LYS A 23 -1.42 6.82 -0.69
N PRO A 24 -0.72 6.22 -1.67
CA PRO A 24 -1.16 6.27 -3.07
C PRO A 24 -2.43 5.47 -3.26
N THR A 25 -3.28 5.92 -4.20
CA THR A 25 -4.48 5.19 -4.59
C THR A 25 -4.50 5.02 -6.10
N VAL A 26 -5.18 4.00 -6.58
CA VAL A 26 -5.31 3.64 -7.98
C VAL A 26 -3.98 3.19 -8.59
N LYS A 27 -2.95 4.02 -8.56
CA LYS A 27 -1.63 3.63 -9.09
C LYS A 27 -0.52 4.41 -8.41
N PHE A 28 0.68 3.86 -8.48
CA PHE A 28 1.89 4.48 -7.95
C PHE A 28 3.02 4.27 -8.96
N ASN A 29 3.63 5.36 -9.45
CA ASN A 29 4.71 5.32 -10.45
C ASN A 29 4.34 4.44 -11.65
N ASP A 30 3.14 4.64 -12.20
CA ASP A 30 2.60 3.90 -13.34
C ASP A 30 2.32 2.43 -13.07
N LEU A 31 2.45 1.97 -11.83
CA LEU A 31 2.06 0.62 -11.43
C LEU A 31 0.67 0.67 -10.81
N LYS A 32 -0.25 -0.12 -11.36
CA LYS A 32 -1.61 -0.19 -10.81
C LYS A 32 -1.57 -0.88 -9.45
N ILE A 33 -2.20 -0.26 -8.46
CA ILE A 33 -2.32 -0.85 -7.13
C ILE A 33 -3.45 -1.86 -7.16
N VAL A 34 -3.10 -3.15 -6.98
CA VAL A 34 -4.09 -4.22 -7.05
C VAL A 34 -4.66 -4.49 -5.66
N ASN A 35 -5.84 -5.14 -5.65
CA ASN A 35 -6.49 -5.55 -4.42
C ASN A 35 -5.56 -6.46 -3.60
N GLY A 36 -5.45 -6.20 -2.30
CA GLY A 36 -4.57 -6.98 -1.44
C GLY A 36 -3.17 -6.41 -1.26
N SER A 37 -2.85 -5.32 -1.97
CA SER A 37 -1.58 -4.62 -1.74
C SER A 37 -1.52 -4.10 -0.30
N THR A 38 -0.31 -3.98 0.25
CA THR A 38 -0.12 -3.60 1.65
C THR A 38 0.65 -2.30 1.78
N PHE A 39 0.36 -1.57 2.85
CA PHE A 39 1.11 -0.38 3.26
C PHE A 39 1.43 -0.50 4.75
N PHE A 40 2.70 -0.48 5.08
CA PHE A 40 3.14 -0.55 6.46
C PHE A 40 3.61 0.83 6.93
N GLU A 41 2.98 1.35 7.98
CA GLU A 41 3.40 2.60 8.61
C GLU A 41 4.49 2.29 9.63
N MET A 42 5.72 2.69 9.31
CA MET A 42 6.88 2.32 10.12
C MET A 42 6.91 3.03 11.47
N ASP A 43 6.33 4.22 11.57
CA ASP A 43 6.33 5.00 12.81
C ASP A 43 5.25 4.54 13.79
N THR A 44 4.12 4.04 13.31
CA THR A 44 3.01 3.59 14.14
C THR A 44 2.91 2.07 14.22
N GLN A 45 3.59 1.36 13.32
CA GLN A 45 3.55 -0.09 13.15
C GLN A 45 2.16 -0.59 12.73
N ASP A 46 1.38 0.27 12.09
CA ASP A 46 0.08 -0.11 11.54
C ASP A 46 0.24 -0.68 10.13
N VAL A 47 -0.61 -1.65 9.80
CA VAL A 47 -0.62 -2.28 8.48
C VAL A 47 -1.98 -2.00 7.84
N TYR A 48 -1.93 -1.62 6.56
CA TYR A 48 -3.14 -1.36 5.77
C TYR A 48 -3.16 -2.27 4.57
N PHE A 49 -4.35 -2.75 4.21
CA PHE A 49 -4.56 -3.52 2.98
C PHE A 49 -5.38 -2.69 2.01
N TYR A 50 -5.02 -2.75 0.74
CA TYR A 50 -5.71 -1.97 -0.28
C TYR A 50 -6.96 -2.69 -0.75
N ASP A 51 -8.11 -1.99 -0.72
CA ASP A 51 -9.37 -2.49 -1.27
C ASP A 51 -9.54 -1.91 -2.67
N GLY A 52 -9.34 -2.75 -3.69
CA GLY A 52 -9.46 -2.34 -5.07
C GLY A 52 -10.87 -2.01 -5.50
N GLY A 53 -11.88 -2.47 -4.74
CA GLY A 53 -13.27 -2.16 -5.06
C GLY A 53 -13.66 -0.74 -4.70
N SER A 54 -13.05 -0.18 -3.64
CA SER A 54 -13.34 1.19 -3.20
C SER A 54 -12.15 2.13 -3.38
N ASP A 55 -11.01 1.60 -3.87
CA ASP A 55 -9.77 2.35 -4.03
C ASP A 55 -9.34 3.02 -2.73
N SER A 56 -9.40 2.27 -1.63
CA SER A 56 -9.05 2.80 -0.31
C SER A 56 -8.23 1.80 0.47
N TRP A 57 -7.49 2.33 1.45
CA TRP A 57 -6.67 1.52 2.35
C TRP A 57 -7.46 1.23 3.62
N LEU A 58 -7.50 -0.05 4.01
CA LEU A 58 -8.22 -0.50 5.20
C LEU A 58 -7.21 -0.84 6.29
N ASP A 59 -7.39 -0.22 7.46
CA ASP A 59 -6.54 -0.46 8.61
C ASP A 59 -6.74 -1.88 9.14
N GLN A 60 -5.65 -2.59 9.37
CA GLN A 60 -5.69 -3.94 9.93
C GLN A 60 -5.20 -3.88 11.38
N PRO A 61 -6.09 -4.16 12.35
CA PRO A 61 -5.71 -4.13 13.76
C PRO A 61 -4.70 -5.21 14.15
#